data_c326b6f372c38af8124a79f844cbf073
#
_entry.id   c326b6f372c38af8124a79f844cbf073
#
_cell.length_a   1.000
_cell.length_b   1.000
_cell.length_c   1.000
_cell.angle_alpha   90.00
_cell.angle_beta   90.00
_cell.angle_gamma   90.00
#
_symmetry.space_group_name_H-M   'P 1'
#
loop_
_entity.id
_entity.type
_entity.pdbx_description
1 polymer ?
#
loop_
_entity_poly.entity_id
_entity_poly.type
_entity_poly.pdbx_seq_one_letter_code
_entity_poly.pdbx_strand_id
1 'polypeptide(L)'
;MSLIPVTRRQFLYRAAAAGSLAIAGDSILLEPNRPQVVRQQFSLSRWPERMNGFTIALLSDFHYDPYFSVHPLHAAIPMVNALRPDLIVLTGDFVSVPLIGRRAKAARDAEPCAHLLRQMSAPHGLWAVLGNHDCETNPRYVTDALQAEGIPTLANQSMAIERGGGRFWLAGINDVISGGPDLGATLHDIPPGEPVVLLAHEPDFADIACRFPVDLQLSGHSHGGQVRLPLLPPLYLPEMAKKYILGRYRVGGMDLYTNAGLGTVTIPMRLNCPPEITLLTLQAS
;
A
#
# COMPACT_ATOMS: atom_id res chain seq x y z
N MET A 1 -27.61 39.75 31.77
CA MET A 1 -27.34 38.29 31.78
C MET A 1 -26.07 38.05 32.57
N SER A 2 -26.17 37.54 33.81
CA SER A 2 -25.00 37.23 34.62
C SER A 2 -24.34 35.98 34.06
N LEU A 3 -23.10 36.08 33.62
CA LEU A 3 -22.30 34.93 33.21
C LEU A 3 -22.07 34.05 34.44
N ILE A 4 -22.61 32.82 34.44
CA ILE A 4 -22.32 31.83 35.49
C ILE A 4 -20.82 31.55 35.47
N PRO A 5 -20.06 31.79 36.54
CA PRO A 5 -18.62 31.56 36.54
C PRO A 5 -18.32 30.08 36.39
N VAL A 6 -17.52 29.72 35.36
CA VAL A 6 -17.09 28.35 35.12
C VAL A 6 -16.00 27.98 36.11
N THR A 7 -16.17 26.93 36.90
CA THR A 7 -15.14 26.42 37.81
C THR A 7 -13.96 25.85 37.04
N ARG A 8 -12.74 25.81 37.63
CA ARG A 8 -11.55 25.15 37.02
C ARG A 8 -11.82 23.72 36.60
N ARG A 9 -12.56 22.97 37.41
CA ARG A 9 -12.95 21.57 37.11
C ARG A 9 -13.86 21.50 35.89
N GLN A 10 -14.88 22.34 35.79
CA GLN A 10 -15.77 22.44 34.63
C GLN A 10 -15.01 22.86 33.37
N PHE A 11 -14.06 23.78 33.51
CA PHE A 11 -13.22 24.23 32.40
C PHE A 11 -12.37 23.03 31.87
N LEU A 12 -11.69 22.30 32.75
CA LEU A 12 -10.87 21.14 32.36
C LEU A 12 -11.71 20.03 31.69
N TYR A 13 -12.89 19.71 32.22
CA TYR A 13 -13.78 18.72 31.58
C TYR A 13 -14.26 19.19 30.19
N ARG A 14 -14.63 20.45 30.05
CA ARG A 14 -15.06 21.00 28.74
C ARG A 14 -13.91 21.04 27.74
N ALA A 15 -12.73 21.41 28.17
CA ALA A 15 -11.54 21.40 27.34
C ALA A 15 -11.15 19.97 26.90
N ALA A 16 -11.20 19.02 27.83
CA ALA A 16 -10.94 17.58 27.50
C ALA A 16 -11.99 17.05 26.53
N ALA A 17 -13.28 17.32 26.75
CA ALA A 17 -14.35 16.89 25.87
C ALA A 17 -14.21 17.53 24.47
N ALA A 18 -13.93 18.82 24.38
CA ALA A 18 -13.69 19.51 23.11
C ALA A 18 -12.47 18.95 22.38
N GLY A 19 -11.37 18.68 23.09
CA GLY A 19 -10.19 18.04 22.52
C GLY A 19 -10.46 16.64 21.99
N SER A 20 -11.19 15.81 22.75
CA SER A 20 -11.59 14.48 22.31
C SER A 20 -12.49 14.52 21.06
N LEU A 21 -13.43 15.43 21.02
CA LEU A 21 -14.30 15.63 19.84
C LEU A 21 -13.51 16.11 18.61
N ALA A 22 -12.53 16.99 18.80
CA ALA A 22 -11.67 17.47 17.73
C ALA A 22 -10.82 16.33 17.16
N ILE A 23 -10.20 15.49 18.02
CA ILE A 23 -9.42 14.30 17.60
C ILE A 23 -10.34 13.30 16.88
N ALA A 24 -11.52 13.01 17.40
CA ALA A 24 -12.47 12.12 16.76
C ALA A 24 -12.92 12.66 15.38
N GLY A 25 -13.21 13.95 15.30
CA GLY A 25 -13.56 14.62 14.04
C GLY A 25 -12.42 14.56 13.01
N ASP A 26 -11.20 14.85 13.42
CA ASP A 26 -10.03 14.75 12.54
C ASP A 26 -9.83 13.32 12.04
N SER A 27 -9.83 12.34 12.96
CA SER A 27 -9.54 10.93 12.63
C SER A 27 -10.59 10.27 11.73
N ILE A 28 -11.83 10.75 11.71
CA ILE A 28 -12.91 10.20 10.89
C ILE A 28 -13.11 11.01 9.61
N LEU A 29 -13.03 12.34 9.68
CA LEU A 29 -13.43 13.22 8.57
C LEU A 29 -12.26 13.80 7.80
N LEU A 30 -11.12 14.06 8.45
CA LEU A 30 -10.03 14.79 7.82
C LEU A 30 -8.85 13.89 7.47
N GLU A 31 -8.26 13.20 8.45
CA GLU A 31 -7.04 12.42 8.23
C GLU A 31 -7.22 11.32 7.16
N PRO A 32 -8.32 10.52 7.13
CA PRO A 32 -8.51 9.49 6.10
C PRO A 32 -8.61 10.06 4.68
N ASN A 33 -8.94 11.35 4.52
CA ASN A 33 -9.14 12.00 3.24
C ASN A 33 -7.95 12.87 2.79
N ARG A 34 -6.82 12.81 3.50
CA ARG A 34 -5.62 13.62 3.22
C ARG A 34 -4.42 12.74 2.89
N PRO A 35 -4.37 12.12 1.71
CA PRO A 35 -3.21 11.33 1.33
C PRO A 35 -1.94 12.19 1.33
N GLN A 36 -0.85 11.60 1.79
CA GLN A 36 0.45 12.24 1.87
C GLN A 36 1.45 11.56 0.94
N VAL A 37 2.33 12.36 0.33
CA VAL A 37 3.44 11.84 -0.48
C VAL A 37 4.66 11.64 0.40
N VAL A 38 5.06 10.39 0.58
CA VAL A 38 6.31 10.01 1.26
C VAL A 38 7.36 9.72 0.19
N ARG A 39 8.53 10.38 0.28
CA ARG A 39 9.64 10.19 -0.65
C ARG A 39 10.73 9.37 -0.01
N GLN A 40 11.15 8.31 -0.70
CA GLN A 40 12.19 7.40 -0.22
C GLN A 40 13.25 7.18 -1.31
N GLN A 41 14.51 7.07 -0.90
CA GLN A 41 15.61 6.76 -1.80
C GLN A 41 16.28 5.46 -1.37
N PHE A 42 16.45 4.53 -2.32
CA PHE A 42 17.10 3.25 -2.10
C PHE A 42 18.34 3.13 -2.95
N SER A 43 19.45 2.75 -2.31
CA SER A 43 20.71 2.40 -2.99
C SER A 43 20.81 0.87 -2.99
N LEU A 44 20.75 0.27 -4.18
CA LEU A 44 20.73 -1.17 -4.36
C LEU A 44 22.05 -1.61 -5.04
N SER A 45 22.71 -2.63 -4.49
CA SER A 45 24.04 -3.05 -4.93
C SER A 45 24.08 -3.63 -6.36
N ARG A 46 22.96 -4.21 -6.81
CA ARG A 46 22.82 -4.78 -8.17
C ARG A 46 22.16 -3.82 -9.16
N TRP A 47 21.80 -2.59 -8.72
CA TRP A 47 21.09 -1.63 -9.58
C TRP A 47 22.00 -1.09 -10.68
N PRO A 48 21.56 -1.09 -11.95
CA PRO A 48 22.36 -0.57 -13.05
C PRO A 48 22.47 0.96 -12.97
N GLU A 49 23.68 1.51 -13.07
CA GLU A 49 23.90 2.97 -13.06
C GLU A 49 23.08 3.72 -14.12
N ARG A 50 22.86 3.10 -15.29
CA ARG A 50 22.03 3.66 -16.37
C ARG A 50 20.57 3.85 -15.99
N MET A 51 20.11 3.20 -14.91
CA MET A 51 18.77 3.34 -14.37
C MET A 51 18.71 4.22 -13.12
N ASN A 52 19.81 4.85 -12.72
CA ASN A 52 19.80 5.78 -11.60
C ASN A 52 18.73 6.85 -11.75
N GLY A 53 18.01 7.13 -10.67
CA GLY A 53 16.88 8.04 -10.66
C GLY A 53 15.57 7.43 -11.20
N PHE A 54 15.50 6.11 -11.43
CA PHE A 54 14.22 5.45 -11.76
C PHE A 54 13.25 5.60 -10.58
N THR A 55 12.03 6.03 -10.87
CA THR A 55 11.04 6.30 -9.84
C THR A 55 9.87 5.32 -9.89
N ILE A 56 9.47 4.82 -8.73
CA ILE A 56 8.31 3.95 -8.56
C ILE A 56 7.33 4.62 -7.61
N ALA A 57 6.07 4.80 -8.05
CA ALA A 57 4.99 5.14 -7.13
C ALA A 57 4.37 3.84 -6.60
N LEU A 58 4.39 3.68 -5.29
CA LEU A 58 3.77 2.56 -4.58
C LEU A 58 2.50 3.01 -3.91
N LEU A 59 1.40 2.30 -4.18
CA LEU A 59 0.10 2.45 -3.54
C LEU A 59 -0.41 1.07 -3.12
N SER A 60 -1.21 1.01 -2.08
CA SER A 60 -1.71 -0.24 -1.50
C SER A 60 -3.03 -0.04 -0.75
N ASP A 61 -3.70 -1.14 -0.43
CA ASP A 61 -4.80 -1.19 0.53
C ASP A 61 -5.88 -0.15 0.22
N PHE A 62 -6.46 -0.27 -0.96
CA PHE A 62 -7.50 0.66 -1.43
C PHE A 62 -8.80 0.48 -0.69
N HIS A 63 -9.17 -0.79 -0.39
CA HIS A 63 -10.40 -1.16 0.28
C HIS A 63 -11.56 -0.34 -0.24
N TYR A 64 -11.69 -0.30 -1.57
CA TYR A 64 -12.64 0.57 -2.23
C TYR A 64 -14.06 0.37 -1.68
N ASP A 65 -14.68 1.47 -1.34
CA ASP A 65 -16.10 1.61 -1.09
C ASP A 65 -16.58 2.99 -1.56
N PRO A 66 -17.86 3.14 -1.97
CA PRO A 66 -18.34 4.39 -2.56
C PRO A 66 -18.59 5.53 -1.54
N TYR A 67 -18.39 5.28 -0.24
CA TYR A 67 -18.73 6.25 0.81
C TYR A 67 -17.52 6.86 1.49
N PHE A 68 -16.45 6.09 1.67
CA PHE A 68 -15.27 6.51 2.43
C PHE A 68 -13.99 6.42 1.60
N SER A 69 -13.56 5.21 1.24
CA SER A 69 -12.26 4.98 0.60
C SER A 69 -12.17 5.51 -0.83
N VAL A 70 -13.29 5.82 -1.48
CA VAL A 70 -13.31 6.52 -2.77
C VAL A 70 -12.67 7.92 -2.70
N HIS A 71 -12.81 8.62 -1.58
CA HIS A 71 -12.32 10.00 -1.45
C HIS A 71 -10.80 10.11 -1.45
N PRO A 72 -10.03 9.37 -0.59
CA PRO A 72 -8.58 9.39 -0.67
C PRO A 72 -8.05 8.87 -2.02
N LEU A 73 -8.71 7.92 -2.67
CA LEU A 73 -8.34 7.46 -4.00
C LEU A 73 -8.49 8.57 -5.05
N HIS A 74 -9.62 9.28 -5.07
CA HIS A 74 -9.81 10.44 -5.95
C HIS A 74 -8.75 11.54 -5.72
N ALA A 75 -8.39 11.81 -4.45
CA ALA A 75 -7.36 12.78 -4.13
C ALA A 75 -5.97 12.32 -4.57
N ALA A 76 -5.67 11.01 -4.49
CA ALA A 76 -4.39 10.44 -4.85
C ALA A 76 -4.09 10.50 -6.35
N ILE A 77 -5.08 10.33 -7.22
CA ILE A 77 -4.89 10.28 -8.68
C ILE A 77 -4.12 11.50 -9.23
N PRO A 78 -4.57 12.75 -9.04
CA PRO A 78 -3.84 13.91 -9.53
C PRO A 78 -2.47 14.07 -8.85
N MET A 79 -2.32 13.64 -7.59
CA MET A 79 -1.06 13.70 -6.87
C MET A 79 -0.03 12.76 -7.51
N VAL A 80 -0.41 11.50 -7.79
CA VAL A 80 0.46 10.51 -8.47
C VAL A 80 0.85 11.01 -9.86
N ASN A 81 -0.10 11.50 -10.66
CA ASN A 81 0.17 12.01 -11.99
C ASN A 81 1.11 13.23 -11.96
N ALA A 82 1.00 14.10 -10.95
CA ALA A 82 1.92 15.24 -10.75
C ALA A 82 3.34 14.80 -10.40
N LEU A 83 3.53 13.65 -9.75
CA LEU A 83 4.83 13.06 -9.43
C LEU A 83 5.55 12.55 -10.68
N ARG A 84 4.81 12.20 -11.73
CA ARG A 84 5.33 11.62 -12.99
C ARG A 84 6.27 10.45 -12.76
N PRO A 85 5.84 9.39 -12.04
CA PRO A 85 6.68 8.23 -11.79
C PRO A 85 7.00 7.48 -13.08
N ASP A 86 8.13 6.79 -13.14
CA ASP A 86 8.46 5.90 -14.26
C ASP A 86 7.58 4.64 -14.26
N LEU A 87 7.17 4.16 -13.11
CA LEU A 87 6.37 2.96 -12.89
C LEU A 87 5.39 3.18 -11.72
N ILE A 88 4.20 2.60 -11.79
CA ILE A 88 3.26 2.54 -10.67
C ILE A 88 3.08 1.07 -10.27
N VAL A 89 3.19 0.77 -8.98
CA VAL A 89 2.96 -0.56 -8.43
C VAL A 89 1.87 -0.52 -7.36
N LEU A 90 0.98 -1.52 -7.41
CA LEU A 90 -0.20 -1.64 -6.57
C LEU A 90 -0.09 -2.95 -5.80
N THR A 91 0.06 -2.87 -4.48
CA THR A 91 0.38 -4.06 -3.67
C THR A 91 -0.84 -4.68 -2.99
N GLY A 92 -2.01 -4.63 -3.65
CA GLY A 92 -3.17 -5.44 -3.26
C GLY A 92 -4.21 -4.72 -2.40
N ASP A 93 -5.22 -5.50 -2.00
CA ASP A 93 -6.40 -5.09 -1.25
C ASP A 93 -7.20 -3.98 -1.95
N PHE A 94 -7.62 -4.28 -3.19
CA PHE A 94 -8.48 -3.40 -3.98
C PHE A 94 -9.89 -3.32 -3.42
N VAL A 95 -10.37 -4.45 -2.88
CA VAL A 95 -11.70 -4.59 -2.26
C VAL A 95 -11.59 -4.96 -0.79
N SER A 96 -12.72 -4.90 -0.06
CA SER A 96 -12.78 -5.31 1.34
C SER A 96 -13.58 -6.61 1.51
N VAL A 97 -13.15 -7.49 2.41
CA VAL A 97 -14.00 -8.55 2.92
C VAL A 97 -15.08 -7.91 3.81
N PRO A 98 -16.37 -8.03 3.48
CA PRO A 98 -17.41 -7.37 4.25
C PRO A 98 -17.61 -8.06 5.60
N LEU A 99 -17.76 -7.27 6.67
CA LEU A 99 -18.11 -7.78 8.00
C LEU A 99 -19.49 -8.46 8.00
N ILE A 100 -20.42 -7.94 7.20
CA ILE A 100 -21.78 -8.46 7.02
C ILE A 100 -22.10 -8.44 5.54
N GLY A 101 -22.56 -9.57 4.99
CA GLY A 101 -22.96 -9.65 3.59
C GLY A 101 -22.26 -10.74 2.80
N ARG A 102 -22.42 -10.70 1.48
CA ARG A 102 -21.84 -11.71 0.58
C ARG A 102 -20.51 -11.23 0.00
N ARG A 103 -19.43 -12.01 0.18
CA ARG A 103 -18.10 -11.74 -0.39
C ARG A 103 -18.16 -11.48 -1.90
N ALA A 104 -18.93 -12.28 -2.66
CA ALA A 104 -19.09 -12.09 -4.09
C ALA A 104 -19.73 -10.75 -4.50
N LYS A 105 -20.48 -10.08 -3.60
CA LYS A 105 -20.96 -8.72 -3.85
C LYS A 105 -19.84 -7.69 -3.67
N ALA A 106 -19.01 -7.86 -2.65
CA ALA A 106 -17.88 -7.00 -2.37
C ALA A 106 -16.82 -7.04 -3.49
N ALA A 107 -16.62 -8.20 -4.14
CA ALA A 107 -15.72 -8.29 -5.29
C ALA A 107 -16.07 -7.33 -6.44
N ARG A 108 -17.35 -6.94 -6.59
CA ARG A 108 -17.79 -5.98 -7.63
C ARG A 108 -17.24 -4.58 -7.43
N ASP A 109 -16.80 -4.24 -6.24
CA ASP A 109 -16.14 -2.98 -5.94
C ASP A 109 -14.76 -2.87 -6.65
N ALA A 110 -14.24 -3.99 -7.18
CA ALA A 110 -13.02 -4.01 -7.99
C ALA A 110 -13.18 -3.24 -9.32
N GLU A 111 -14.35 -3.29 -9.97
CA GLU A 111 -14.58 -2.57 -11.25
C GLU A 111 -14.46 -1.06 -11.07
N PRO A 112 -15.21 -0.38 -10.18
CA PRO A 112 -15.07 1.06 -9.99
C PRO A 112 -13.71 1.44 -9.41
N CYS A 113 -13.08 0.59 -8.60
CA CYS A 113 -11.71 0.80 -8.12
C CYS A 113 -10.72 0.82 -9.30
N ALA A 114 -10.72 -0.21 -10.14
CA ALA A 114 -9.85 -0.31 -11.32
C ALA A 114 -10.08 0.84 -12.30
N HIS A 115 -11.35 1.22 -12.51
CA HIS A 115 -11.71 2.36 -13.36
C HIS A 115 -11.13 3.69 -12.86
N LEU A 116 -11.02 3.89 -11.56
CA LEU A 116 -10.34 5.06 -11.00
C LEU A 116 -8.82 4.94 -11.15
N LEU A 117 -8.24 3.79 -10.82
CA LEU A 117 -6.80 3.56 -10.87
C LEU A 117 -6.22 3.76 -12.29
N ARG A 118 -6.94 3.38 -13.35
CA ARG A 118 -6.51 3.61 -14.76
C ARG A 118 -6.28 5.07 -15.12
N GLN A 119 -6.79 6.02 -14.34
CA GLN A 119 -6.56 7.46 -14.54
C GLN A 119 -5.16 7.88 -14.11
N MET A 120 -4.42 7.02 -13.39
CA MET A 120 -3.01 7.20 -13.14
C MET A 120 -2.20 6.77 -14.36
N SER A 121 -1.03 7.38 -14.56
CA SER A 121 -0.20 7.15 -15.76
C SER A 121 1.28 7.10 -15.40
N ALA A 122 1.98 6.11 -15.98
CA ALA A 122 3.43 5.99 -15.92
C ALA A 122 3.97 5.39 -17.24
N PRO A 123 5.19 5.74 -17.70
CA PRO A 123 5.78 5.21 -18.94
C PRO A 123 5.89 3.68 -18.98
N HIS A 124 6.15 3.03 -17.83
CA HIS A 124 6.22 1.58 -17.73
C HIS A 124 4.92 0.94 -17.19
N GLY A 125 3.82 1.72 -17.21
CA GLY A 125 2.48 1.25 -16.85
C GLY A 125 2.22 1.13 -15.35
N LEU A 126 1.10 0.46 -15.06
CA LEU A 126 0.64 0.09 -13.72
C LEU A 126 0.72 -1.42 -13.61
N TRP A 127 1.26 -1.93 -12.50
CA TRP A 127 1.36 -3.37 -12.23
C TRP A 127 0.89 -3.69 -10.82
N ALA A 128 0.18 -4.80 -10.66
CA ALA A 128 -0.46 -5.14 -9.42
C ALA A 128 -0.11 -6.56 -8.92
N VAL A 129 -0.21 -6.76 -7.62
CA VAL A 129 -0.43 -8.07 -6.98
C VAL A 129 -1.74 -8.00 -6.21
N LEU A 130 -2.35 -9.14 -5.92
CA LEU A 130 -3.53 -9.21 -5.08
C LEU A 130 -3.14 -9.26 -3.60
N GLY A 131 -4.04 -8.76 -2.72
CA GLY A 131 -3.95 -8.95 -1.29
C GLY A 131 -4.95 -9.98 -0.77
N ASN A 132 -4.93 -10.19 0.54
CA ASN A 132 -5.76 -11.22 1.18
C ASN A 132 -7.26 -10.92 1.04
N HIS A 133 -7.70 -9.68 1.10
CA HIS A 133 -9.10 -9.32 0.89
C HIS A 133 -9.58 -9.60 -0.53
N ASP A 134 -8.73 -9.39 -1.53
CA ASP A 134 -9.03 -9.73 -2.92
C ASP A 134 -9.17 -11.25 -3.09
N CYS A 135 -8.22 -12.01 -2.52
CA CYS A 135 -8.21 -13.46 -2.57
C CYS A 135 -9.38 -14.09 -1.81
N GLU A 136 -9.74 -13.55 -0.65
CA GLU A 136 -10.87 -14.03 0.14
C GLU A 136 -12.24 -13.68 -0.45
N THR A 137 -12.34 -12.65 -1.27
CA THR A 137 -13.60 -12.28 -1.96
C THR A 137 -13.79 -13.08 -3.24
N ASN A 138 -13.03 -12.76 -4.28
CA ASN A 138 -13.01 -13.49 -5.56
C ASN A 138 -11.78 -13.04 -6.37
N PRO A 139 -10.62 -13.71 -6.25
CA PRO A 139 -9.38 -13.27 -6.89
C PRO A 139 -9.50 -13.19 -8.41
N ARG A 140 -10.22 -14.13 -9.04
CA ARG A 140 -10.42 -14.10 -10.49
C ARG A 140 -11.19 -12.87 -10.93
N TYR A 141 -12.28 -12.52 -10.23
CA TYR A 141 -13.08 -11.35 -10.58
C TYR A 141 -12.29 -10.06 -10.42
N VAL A 142 -11.50 -9.92 -9.33
CA VAL A 142 -10.64 -8.76 -9.10
C VAL A 142 -9.57 -8.65 -10.19
N THR A 143 -8.91 -9.77 -10.53
CA THR A 143 -7.93 -9.81 -11.63
C THR A 143 -8.56 -9.41 -12.96
N ASP A 144 -9.73 -9.97 -13.31
CA ASP A 144 -10.42 -9.68 -14.57
C ASP A 144 -10.82 -8.18 -14.64
N ALA A 145 -11.27 -7.58 -13.52
CA ALA A 145 -11.61 -6.17 -13.44
C ALA A 145 -10.38 -5.25 -13.63
N LEU A 146 -9.25 -5.56 -13.00
CA LEU A 146 -8.00 -4.84 -13.17
C LEU A 146 -7.49 -4.95 -14.61
N GLN A 147 -7.48 -6.16 -15.16
CA GLN A 147 -7.03 -6.42 -16.53
C GLN A 147 -7.87 -5.69 -17.58
N ALA A 148 -9.20 -5.60 -17.38
CA ALA A 148 -10.10 -4.88 -18.26
C ALA A 148 -9.77 -3.37 -18.36
N GLU A 149 -9.18 -2.80 -17.31
CA GLU A 149 -8.72 -1.41 -17.25
C GLU A 149 -7.21 -1.24 -17.58
N GLY A 150 -6.57 -2.30 -18.10
CA GLY A 150 -5.17 -2.28 -18.52
C GLY A 150 -4.17 -2.33 -17.36
N ILE A 151 -4.57 -2.86 -16.21
CA ILE A 151 -3.73 -3.05 -15.02
C ILE A 151 -3.45 -4.56 -14.85
N PRO A 152 -2.37 -5.09 -15.43
CA PRO A 152 -2.02 -6.50 -15.29
C PRO A 152 -1.60 -6.85 -13.84
N THR A 153 -1.94 -8.07 -13.43
CA THR A 153 -1.53 -8.62 -12.13
C THR A 153 -0.40 -9.64 -12.30
N LEU A 154 0.58 -9.59 -11.40
CA LEU A 154 1.64 -10.59 -11.29
C LEU A 154 1.22 -11.61 -10.23
N ALA A 155 1.06 -12.86 -10.65
CA ALA A 155 0.63 -13.98 -9.81
C ALA A 155 1.69 -15.09 -9.87
N ASN A 156 2.68 -15.06 -8.98
CA ASN A 156 3.89 -15.87 -9.04
C ASN A 156 4.63 -15.73 -10.39
N GLN A 157 4.79 -14.49 -10.83
CA GLN A 157 5.36 -14.15 -12.14
C GLN A 157 6.35 -13.00 -12.00
N SER A 158 7.25 -12.89 -12.98
CA SER A 158 8.18 -11.77 -13.11
C SER A 158 8.22 -11.25 -14.53
N MET A 159 8.63 -9.99 -14.68
CA MET A 159 8.85 -9.34 -15.95
C MET A 159 10.01 -8.38 -15.91
N ALA A 160 10.67 -8.17 -17.04
CA ALA A 160 11.75 -7.22 -17.18
C ALA A 160 11.20 -5.80 -17.41
N ILE A 161 11.75 -4.83 -16.70
CA ILE A 161 11.54 -3.39 -16.93
C ILE A 161 12.86 -2.83 -17.48
N GLU A 162 12.82 -2.20 -18.64
CA GLU A 162 14.01 -1.70 -19.32
C GLU A 162 13.93 -0.19 -19.54
N ARG A 163 15.04 0.52 -19.26
CA ARG A 163 15.19 1.96 -19.52
C ARG A 163 16.64 2.29 -19.83
N GLY A 164 16.92 2.97 -20.95
CA GLY A 164 18.24 3.49 -21.28
C GLY A 164 19.32 2.43 -21.41
N GLY A 165 18.97 1.18 -21.75
CA GLY A 165 19.89 0.05 -21.84
C GLY A 165 20.27 -0.57 -20.48
N GLY A 166 19.59 -0.17 -19.40
CA GLY A 166 19.58 -0.87 -18.11
C GLY A 166 18.30 -1.67 -17.94
N ARG A 167 18.31 -2.64 -17.02
CA ARG A 167 17.17 -3.51 -16.75
C ARG A 167 17.11 -3.89 -15.28
N PHE A 168 15.90 -4.06 -14.76
CA PHE A 168 15.61 -4.79 -13.52
C PHE A 168 14.37 -5.67 -13.70
N TRP A 169 14.16 -6.60 -12.78
CA TRP A 169 12.99 -7.46 -12.79
C TRP A 169 11.98 -7.02 -11.75
N LEU A 170 10.75 -6.82 -12.21
CA LEU A 170 9.58 -6.66 -11.34
C LEU A 170 8.97 -8.04 -11.15
N ALA A 171 8.99 -8.54 -9.93
CA ALA A 171 8.43 -9.82 -9.54
C ALA A 171 7.20 -9.61 -8.66
N GLY A 172 6.17 -10.44 -8.79
CA GLY A 172 4.98 -10.41 -7.96
C GLY A 172 4.57 -11.82 -7.56
N ILE A 173 4.29 -12.01 -6.29
CA ILE A 173 3.81 -13.28 -5.75
C ILE A 173 2.30 -13.22 -5.45
N ASN A 174 1.69 -14.38 -5.41
CA ASN A 174 0.34 -14.53 -4.87
C ASN A 174 0.33 -14.12 -3.40
N ASP A 175 -0.85 -13.73 -2.92
CA ASP A 175 -1.09 -13.45 -1.52
C ASP A 175 -0.57 -14.56 -0.61
N VAL A 176 0.11 -14.17 0.47
CA VAL A 176 0.82 -15.14 1.35
C VAL A 176 -0.15 -15.92 2.23
N ILE A 177 -1.26 -15.30 2.62
CA ILE A 177 -2.24 -15.89 3.53
C ILE A 177 -3.18 -16.87 2.79
N SER A 178 -3.67 -16.47 1.61
CA SER A 178 -4.75 -17.18 0.91
C SER A 178 -4.39 -17.63 -0.49
N GLY A 179 -3.33 -17.11 -1.10
CA GLY A 179 -3.06 -17.24 -2.52
C GLY A 179 -1.99 -18.27 -2.93
N GLY A 180 -1.22 -18.80 -2.01
CA GLY A 180 -0.15 -19.76 -2.30
C GLY A 180 1.05 -19.13 -3.03
N PRO A 181 1.91 -18.38 -2.32
CA PRO A 181 3.09 -17.76 -2.89
C PRO A 181 4.12 -18.80 -3.31
N ASP A 182 4.70 -18.64 -4.50
CA ASP A 182 5.82 -19.44 -5.00
C ASP A 182 6.94 -18.53 -5.52
N LEU A 183 7.79 -18.10 -4.60
CA LEU A 183 8.92 -17.23 -4.96
C LEU A 183 9.97 -17.95 -5.80
N GLY A 184 10.13 -19.28 -5.65
CA GLY A 184 11.03 -20.08 -6.46
C GLY A 184 10.64 -20.05 -7.93
N ALA A 185 9.36 -20.35 -8.23
CA ALA A 185 8.82 -20.25 -9.58
C ALA A 185 8.87 -18.81 -10.11
N THR A 186 8.52 -17.83 -9.29
CA THR A 186 8.52 -16.41 -9.66
C THR A 186 9.90 -15.93 -10.16
N LEU A 187 10.98 -16.41 -9.55
CA LEU A 187 12.35 -15.99 -9.86
C LEU A 187 13.10 -16.92 -10.83
N HIS A 188 12.47 -18.03 -11.24
CA HIS A 188 13.16 -19.10 -12.01
C HIS A 188 13.84 -18.60 -13.28
N ASP A 189 13.17 -17.76 -14.04
CA ASP A 189 13.64 -17.29 -15.34
C ASP A 189 14.49 -16.01 -15.27
N ILE A 190 14.74 -15.49 -14.05
CA ILE A 190 15.56 -14.29 -13.86
C ILE A 190 17.03 -14.67 -13.94
N PRO A 191 17.82 -14.05 -14.83
CA PRO A 191 19.25 -14.33 -14.92
C PRO A 191 19.98 -13.99 -13.61
N PRO A 192 20.96 -14.79 -13.19
CA PRO A 192 21.75 -14.49 -12.01
C PRO A 192 22.41 -13.10 -12.05
N GLY A 193 22.36 -12.36 -10.95
CA GLY A 193 22.95 -11.03 -10.82
C GLY A 193 22.05 -9.87 -11.26
N GLU A 194 20.94 -10.13 -11.92
CA GLU A 194 19.95 -9.08 -12.26
C GLU A 194 19.25 -8.56 -11.00
N PRO A 195 18.98 -7.26 -10.91
CA PRO A 195 18.26 -6.69 -9.77
C PRO A 195 16.77 -7.05 -9.79
N VAL A 196 16.21 -7.32 -8.60
CA VAL A 196 14.82 -7.73 -8.42
C VAL A 196 14.11 -6.84 -7.43
N VAL A 197 12.98 -6.24 -7.87
CA VAL A 197 11.99 -5.59 -7.02
C VAL A 197 10.79 -6.53 -6.89
N LEU A 198 10.52 -7.00 -5.68
CA LEU A 198 9.42 -7.92 -5.37
C LEU A 198 8.20 -7.16 -4.86
N LEU A 199 7.04 -7.45 -5.42
CA LEU A 199 5.75 -7.07 -4.88
C LEU A 199 5.19 -8.25 -4.07
N ALA A 200 4.97 -8.04 -2.80
CA ALA A 200 4.31 -8.97 -1.89
C ALA A 200 3.38 -8.17 -0.98
N HIS A 201 2.11 -8.55 -0.91
CA HIS A 201 1.15 -7.78 -0.13
C HIS A 201 1.58 -7.71 1.34
N GLU A 202 1.93 -8.86 1.94
CA GLU A 202 2.28 -8.98 3.34
C GLU A 202 3.77 -8.67 3.60
N PRO A 203 4.08 -7.72 4.48
CA PRO A 203 5.45 -7.29 4.73
C PRO A 203 6.31 -8.32 5.48
N ASP A 204 5.72 -9.15 6.34
CA ASP A 204 6.47 -10.14 7.12
C ASP A 204 7.00 -11.30 6.25
N PHE A 205 6.53 -11.42 5.00
CA PHE A 205 7.12 -12.32 4.00
C PHE A 205 8.60 -12.01 3.72
N ALA A 206 9.06 -10.81 4.06
CA ALA A 206 10.45 -10.42 3.94
C ALA A 206 11.42 -11.36 4.68
N ASP A 207 11.00 -12.03 5.74
CA ASP A 207 11.81 -13.05 6.43
C ASP A 207 12.11 -14.29 5.58
N ILE A 208 11.27 -14.53 4.56
CA ILE A 208 11.45 -15.58 3.57
C ILE A 208 12.18 -15.01 2.35
N ALA A 209 11.69 -13.90 1.81
CA ALA A 209 12.21 -13.26 0.60
C ALA A 209 13.69 -12.92 0.70
N CYS A 210 14.20 -12.51 1.87
CA CYS A 210 15.61 -12.18 2.08
C CYS A 210 16.60 -13.34 1.89
N ARG A 211 16.10 -14.58 1.76
CA ARG A 211 16.91 -15.78 1.47
C ARG A 211 17.04 -16.04 -0.04
N PHE A 212 16.36 -15.25 -0.86
CA PHE A 212 16.36 -15.30 -2.32
C PHE A 212 17.08 -14.07 -2.90
N PRO A 213 17.43 -14.07 -4.19
CA PRO A 213 18.09 -12.95 -4.83
C PRO A 213 17.16 -11.77 -5.09
N VAL A 214 16.49 -11.25 -4.04
CA VAL A 214 15.65 -10.07 -4.05
C VAL A 214 16.40 -8.88 -3.46
N ASP A 215 16.35 -7.69 -4.10
CA ASP A 215 17.00 -6.49 -3.61
C ASP A 215 16.07 -5.61 -2.78
N LEU A 216 14.81 -5.53 -3.19
CA LEU A 216 13.81 -4.69 -2.57
C LEU A 216 12.45 -5.39 -2.58
N GLN A 217 11.78 -5.50 -1.43
CA GLN A 217 10.39 -5.90 -1.32
C GLN A 217 9.52 -4.67 -1.06
N LEU A 218 8.38 -4.56 -1.77
CA LEU A 218 7.36 -3.52 -1.60
C LEU A 218 6.06 -4.17 -1.13
N SER A 219 5.50 -3.66 -0.03
CA SER A 219 4.36 -4.26 0.66
C SER A 219 3.36 -3.22 1.18
N GLY A 220 2.15 -3.68 1.50
CA GLY A 220 1.10 -2.95 2.19
C GLY A 220 0.59 -3.69 3.43
N HIS A 221 -0.71 -4.05 3.45
CA HIS A 221 -1.39 -4.95 4.38
C HIS A 221 -1.50 -4.47 5.84
N SER A 222 -0.47 -3.83 6.36
CA SER A 222 -0.41 -3.38 7.76
C SER A 222 -1.29 -2.18 8.07
N HIS A 223 -1.67 -1.41 7.03
CA HIS A 223 -2.25 -0.06 7.15
C HIS A 223 -1.42 0.89 8.04
N GLY A 224 -0.13 0.57 8.29
CA GLY A 224 0.67 1.25 9.30
C GLY A 224 0.08 1.17 10.71
N GLY A 225 -0.89 0.26 10.92
CA GLY A 225 -1.70 0.13 12.14
C GLY A 225 -2.90 1.06 12.21
N GLN A 226 -3.20 1.81 11.13
CA GLN A 226 -4.39 2.65 10.87
C GLN A 226 -4.77 3.64 11.99
N VAL A 227 -4.82 3.20 13.27
CA VAL A 227 -5.10 4.01 14.46
C VAL A 227 -3.93 3.90 15.43
N ARG A 228 -3.13 4.94 15.54
CA ARG A 228 -1.90 4.98 16.33
C ARG A 228 -2.01 6.01 17.44
N LEU A 229 -2.15 5.52 18.66
CA LEU A 229 -2.08 6.37 19.85
C LEU A 229 -0.63 6.76 20.14
N PRO A 230 -0.35 8.02 20.57
CA PRO A 230 0.99 8.41 20.95
C PRO A 230 1.56 7.50 22.04
N LEU A 231 2.83 7.10 21.88
CA LEU A 231 3.58 6.27 22.83
C LEU A 231 3.06 4.83 23.04
N LEU A 232 2.03 4.42 22.30
CA LEU A 232 1.51 3.05 22.34
C LEU A 232 1.76 2.35 21.00
N PRO A 233 1.91 1.02 21.00
CA PRO A 233 1.92 0.25 19.76
C PRO A 233 0.56 0.39 19.05
N PRO A 234 0.47 0.10 17.74
CA PRO A 234 -0.79 0.03 17.04
C PRO A 234 -1.78 -0.89 17.75
N LEU A 235 -3.06 -0.48 17.79
CA LEU A 235 -4.10 -1.23 18.51
C LEU A 235 -4.40 -2.58 17.87
N TYR A 236 -4.25 -2.67 16.55
CA TYR A 236 -4.46 -3.90 15.79
C TYR A 236 -3.45 -3.98 14.64
N LEU A 237 -2.94 -5.17 14.40
CA LEU A 237 -2.11 -5.51 13.26
C LEU A 237 -2.57 -6.87 12.73
N PRO A 238 -2.77 -7.01 11.41
CA PRO A 238 -3.16 -8.28 10.81
C PRO A 238 -2.03 -9.31 10.91
N GLU A 239 -2.37 -10.57 10.63
CA GLU A 239 -1.38 -11.63 10.47
C GLU A 239 -0.40 -11.28 9.35
N MET A 240 0.88 -11.68 9.47
CA MET A 240 1.94 -11.36 8.49
C MET A 240 2.28 -9.86 8.31
N ALA A 241 1.81 -8.97 9.25
CA ALA A 241 2.20 -7.56 9.30
C ALA A 241 2.53 -7.07 10.71
N LYS A 242 2.99 -7.96 11.57
CA LYS A 242 3.29 -7.64 12.99
C LYS A 242 4.71 -7.14 13.19
N LYS A 243 5.63 -7.52 12.32
CA LYS A 243 7.06 -7.25 12.44
C LYS A 243 7.48 -5.98 11.67
N TYR A 244 7.04 -5.84 10.44
CA TYR A 244 7.41 -4.76 9.53
C TYR A 244 6.22 -3.86 9.22
N ILE A 245 5.86 -3.01 10.17
CA ILE A 245 4.55 -2.34 10.20
C ILE A 245 4.47 -1.16 9.21
N LEU A 246 5.50 -0.33 9.10
CA LEU A 246 5.43 0.92 8.30
C LEU A 246 6.83 1.44 7.98
N GLY A 247 7.03 1.87 6.74
CA GLY A 247 8.26 2.51 6.30
C GLY A 247 9.37 1.53 5.91
N ARG A 248 10.61 1.97 6.02
CA ARG A 248 11.78 1.24 5.53
C ARG A 248 12.39 0.33 6.59
N TYR A 249 12.76 -0.88 6.15
CA TYR A 249 13.53 -1.86 6.93
C TYR A 249 14.66 -2.43 6.09
N ARG A 250 15.64 -3.02 6.79
CA ARG A 250 16.67 -3.85 6.19
C ARG A 250 16.53 -5.26 6.77
N VAL A 251 16.30 -6.24 5.89
CA VAL A 251 16.06 -7.63 6.27
C VAL A 251 17.11 -8.51 5.58
N GLY A 252 18.10 -9.00 6.34
CA GLY A 252 19.27 -9.62 5.73
C GLY A 252 19.98 -8.67 4.75
N GLY A 253 20.18 -9.12 3.52
CA GLY A 253 20.75 -8.31 2.43
C GLY A 253 19.74 -7.48 1.63
N MET A 254 18.44 -7.59 1.91
CA MET A 254 17.32 -7.03 1.15
C MET A 254 16.76 -5.78 1.85
N ASP A 255 16.37 -4.76 1.08
CA ASP A 255 15.55 -3.66 1.58
C ASP A 255 14.05 -4.05 1.54
N LEU A 256 13.29 -3.53 2.48
CA LEU A 256 11.83 -3.65 2.53
C LEU A 256 11.22 -2.26 2.73
N TYR A 257 10.13 -1.99 2.04
CA TYR A 257 9.26 -0.85 2.33
C TYR A 257 7.82 -1.29 2.51
N THR A 258 7.22 -0.89 3.64
CA THR A 258 5.80 -1.14 3.95
C THR A 258 5.03 0.16 3.88
N ASN A 259 4.05 0.24 2.97
CA ASN A 259 3.19 1.40 2.74
C ASN A 259 2.02 1.41 3.74
N ALA A 260 1.54 2.59 4.14
CA ALA A 260 0.42 2.73 5.07
C ALA A 260 -0.97 2.50 4.43
N GLY A 261 -1.03 2.27 3.11
CA GLY A 261 -2.29 2.12 2.39
C GLY A 261 -3.05 3.43 2.17
N LEU A 262 -3.99 3.42 1.23
CA LEU A 262 -4.86 4.57 0.92
C LEU A 262 -6.21 4.49 1.61
N GLY A 263 -6.86 3.34 1.59
CA GLY A 263 -8.19 3.10 2.16
C GLY A 263 -8.18 2.90 3.67
N THR A 264 -9.32 2.49 4.17
CA THR A 264 -9.52 2.07 5.56
C THR A 264 -10.19 0.71 5.60
N VAL A 265 -9.83 -0.11 6.58
CA VAL A 265 -10.41 -1.43 6.80
C VAL A 265 -11.18 -1.45 8.13
N THR A 266 -12.29 -2.19 8.19
CA THR A 266 -13.15 -2.39 9.37
C THR A 266 -13.85 -1.12 9.85
N ILE A 267 -13.14 -0.04 10.11
CA ILE A 267 -13.68 1.26 10.54
C ILE A 267 -13.13 2.38 9.64
N PRO A 268 -13.95 3.35 9.20
CA PRO A 268 -13.51 4.44 8.33
C PRO A 268 -12.79 5.54 9.15
N MET A 269 -11.65 5.20 9.71
CA MET A 269 -10.93 6.05 10.65
C MET A 269 -9.42 5.86 10.50
N ARG A 270 -8.67 6.97 10.52
CA ARG A 270 -7.21 6.98 10.66
C ARG A 270 -6.80 7.96 11.76
N LEU A 271 -5.79 7.62 12.53
CA LEU A 271 -5.25 8.50 13.57
C LEU A 271 -3.72 8.36 13.63
N ASN A 272 -3.00 9.44 13.41
CA ASN A 272 -1.53 9.50 13.30
C ASN A 272 -0.98 8.49 12.28
N CYS A 273 -1.76 8.20 11.25
CA CYS A 273 -1.41 7.28 10.16
C CYS A 273 -2.19 7.66 8.88
N PRO A 274 -1.88 8.82 8.27
CA PRO A 274 -2.58 9.28 7.08
C PRO A 274 -2.41 8.31 5.90
N PRO A 275 -3.32 8.34 4.92
CA PRO A 275 -3.16 7.59 3.68
C PRO A 275 -1.85 7.96 2.98
N GLU A 276 -1.18 6.98 2.38
CA GLU A 276 0.17 7.16 1.85
C GLU A 276 0.29 6.85 0.36
N ILE A 277 0.95 7.77 -0.35
CA ILE A 277 1.51 7.57 -1.69
C ILE A 277 3.03 7.56 -1.51
N THR A 278 3.70 6.44 -1.73
CA THR A 278 5.16 6.42 -1.63
C THR A 278 5.79 6.63 -3.00
N LEU A 279 6.68 7.61 -3.12
CA LEU A 279 7.55 7.76 -4.29
C LEU A 279 8.95 7.27 -3.94
N LEU A 280 9.34 6.13 -4.51
CA LEU A 280 10.68 5.58 -4.37
C LEU A 280 11.56 6.07 -5.51
N THR A 281 12.80 6.43 -5.19
CA THR A 281 13.85 6.70 -6.18
C THR A 281 14.95 5.67 -6.01
N LEU A 282 15.26 4.92 -7.07
CA LEU A 282 16.24 3.83 -7.05
C LEU A 282 17.56 4.27 -7.70
N GLN A 283 18.67 3.86 -7.08
CA GLN A 283 20.01 4.16 -7.57
C GLN A 283 21.01 3.04 -7.23
N ALA A 284 22.12 2.98 -7.95
CA ALA A 284 23.26 2.14 -7.60
C ALA A 284 23.87 2.61 -6.27
N SER A 285 24.35 1.65 -5.46
CA SER A 285 25.05 1.93 -4.20
C SER A 285 26.52 2.27 -4.41
#